data_8a90b1d3b1fa89240cefc8f66edadaec
#
_entry.id   8a90b1d3b1fa89240cefc8f66edadaec
#
_cell.length_a   1.000
_cell.length_b   1.000
_cell.length_c   1.000
_cell.angle_alpha   90.00
_cell.angle_beta   90.00
_cell.angle_gamma   90.00
#
_symmetry.space_group_name_H-M   'P 1'
#
loop_
_entity.id
_entity.type
_entity.pdbx_description
1 polymer ?
#
loop_
_entity_poly.entity_id
_entity_poly.type
_entity_poly.pdbx_seq_one_letter_code
_entity_poly.pdbx_strand_id
1 'polypeptide(L)'
;MSITVFIRYQLDPFQCDAFEDYARRWLTIIPKCGGNLLGSWMPHEGTNNIGSGLSAFDSLAADEAYRARLKADREGAANFRFAQEQRFILSEERTFLRPVT
;
A
#
# COMPACT_ATOMS: atom_id res chain seq x y z
N MET A 1 -11.53 -12.74 13.86
CA MET A 1 -10.19 -12.21 14.17
C MET A 1 -9.75 -11.32 13.02
N SER A 2 -9.25 -10.14 13.32
CA SER A 2 -8.77 -9.25 12.26
C SER A 2 -7.26 -9.41 12.05
N ILE A 3 -6.84 -9.14 10.83
CA ILE A 3 -5.43 -9.14 10.44
C ILE A 3 -5.12 -7.74 9.95
N THR A 4 -4.03 -7.17 10.42
CA THR A 4 -3.53 -5.89 9.95
C THR A 4 -2.33 -6.13 9.05
N VAL A 5 -2.35 -5.55 7.88
CA VAL A 5 -1.25 -5.67 6.92
C VAL A 5 -0.47 -4.36 6.96
N PHE A 6 0.78 -4.46 7.36
CA PHE A 6 1.71 -3.33 7.39
C PHE A 6 2.68 -3.49 6.23
N ILE A 7 2.75 -2.48 5.38
CA ILE A 7 3.70 -2.47 4.28
C ILE A 7 4.70 -1.34 4.53
N ARG A 8 5.98 -1.70 4.53
CA ARG A 8 7.07 -0.75 4.65
C ARG A 8 7.76 -0.67 3.29
N TYR A 9 7.77 0.53 2.72
CA TYR A 9 8.36 0.77 1.40
C TYR A 9 9.71 1.45 1.56
N GLN A 10 10.71 0.90 0.88
CA GLN A 10 11.96 1.61 0.71
C GLN A 10 11.88 2.38 -0.60
N LEU A 11 12.01 3.69 -0.52
CA LEU A 11 11.74 4.60 -1.63
C LEU A 11 13.05 5.17 -2.17
N ASP A 12 13.01 5.57 -3.44
CA ASP A 12 14.01 6.46 -4.00
C ASP A 12 13.76 7.84 -3.38
N PRO A 13 14.70 8.38 -2.58
CA PRO A 13 14.47 9.65 -1.88
C PRO A 13 14.29 10.84 -2.81
N PHE A 14 14.66 10.69 -4.08
CA PHE A 14 14.49 11.75 -5.08
C PHE A 14 13.12 11.70 -5.76
N GLN A 15 12.31 10.69 -5.45
CA GLN A 15 11.00 10.49 -6.07
C GLN A 15 9.88 10.33 -5.05
N CYS A 16 10.01 10.93 -3.86
CA CYS A 16 8.98 10.84 -2.83
C CYS A 16 7.64 11.43 -3.30
N ASP A 17 7.68 12.48 -4.14
CA ASP A 17 6.46 13.06 -4.69
C ASP A 17 5.69 12.07 -5.55
N ALA A 18 6.40 11.25 -6.33
CA ALA A 18 5.78 10.22 -7.15
C ALA A 18 5.14 9.14 -6.28
N PHE A 19 5.79 8.74 -5.19
CA PHE A 19 5.21 7.80 -4.25
C PHE A 19 3.97 8.40 -3.57
N GLU A 20 4.01 9.66 -3.20
CA GLU A 20 2.84 10.31 -2.58
C GLU A 20 1.65 10.30 -3.53
N ASP A 21 1.86 10.57 -4.81
CA ASP A 21 0.83 10.52 -5.83
C ASP A 21 0.26 9.09 -5.96
N TYR A 22 1.13 8.09 -5.97
CA TYR A 22 0.77 6.68 -5.98
C TYR A 22 -0.08 6.32 -4.76
N ALA A 23 0.35 6.70 -3.57
CA ALA A 23 -0.37 6.44 -2.32
C ALA A 23 -1.73 7.15 -2.31
N ARG A 24 -1.79 8.38 -2.83
CA ARG A 24 -3.03 9.15 -2.89
C ARG A 24 -4.07 8.49 -3.79
N ARG A 25 -3.63 7.89 -4.89
CA ARG A 25 -4.54 7.17 -5.80
C ARG A 25 -5.19 5.98 -5.11
N TRP A 26 -4.47 5.30 -4.22
CA TRP A 26 -5.02 4.18 -3.47
C TRP A 26 -6.17 4.58 -2.54
N LEU A 27 -6.25 5.83 -2.12
CA LEU A 27 -7.31 6.29 -1.21
C LEU A 27 -8.71 6.09 -1.80
N THR A 28 -8.86 6.11 -3.11
CA THR A 28 -10.13 5.85 -3.78
C THR A 28 -10.22 4.44 -4.35
N ILE A 29 -9.12 3.91 -4.86
CA ILE A 29 -9.10 2.60 -5.52
C ILE A 29 -9.31 1.47 -4.51
N ILE A 30 -8.61 1.51 -3.38
CA ILE A 30 -8.66 0.42 -2.39
C ILE A 30 -10.06 0.22 -1.81
N PRO A 31 -10.77 1.27 -1.36
CA PRO A 31 -12.15 1.08 -0.88
C PRO A 31 -13.08 0.55 -1.97
N LYS A 32 -12.92 1.01 -3.19
CA LYS A 32 -13.72 0.53 -4.33
C LYS A 32 -13.56 -0.96 -4.55
N CYS A 33 -12.38 -1.50 -4.29
CA CYS A 33 -12.09 -2.92 -4.45
C CYS A 33 -12.35 -3.74 -3.19
N GLY A 34 -12.97 -3.14 -2.18
CA GLY A 34 -13.35 -3.83 -0.95
C GLY A 34 -12.27 -3.90 0.11
N GLY A 35 -11.20 -3.12 -0.04
CA GLY A 35 -10.15 -3.04 0.97
C GLY A 35 -10.47 -2.01 2.04
N ASN A 36 -9.85 -2.17 3.21
CA ASN A 36 -9.95 -1.24 4.32
C ASN A 36 -8.57 -0.63 4.57
N LEU A 37 -8.29 0.46 3.86
CA LEU A 37 -7.03 1.18 4.01
C LEU A 37 -7.12 2.10 5.23
N LEU A 38 -6.31 1.80 6.25
CA LEU A 38 -6.27 2.60 7.47
C LEU A 38 -5.48 3.87 7.27
N GLY A 39 -4.47 3.85 6.41
CA GLY A 39 -3.71 5.03 6.07
C GLY A 39 -2.44 4.70 5.33
N SER A 40 -1.81 5.74 4.81
CA SER A 40 -0.49 5.70 4.23
C SER A 40 0.32 6.86 4.79
N TRP A 41 1.60 6.66 4.95
CA TRP A 41 2.48 7.66 5.57
C TRP A 41 3.71 7.92 4.73
N MET A 42 4.03 9.21 4.64
CA MET A 42 5.22 9.70 3.96
C MET A 42 6.34 9.95 4.97
N PRO A 43 7.62 9.91 4.54
CA PRO A 43 8.70 10.39 5.40
C PRO A 43 8.48 11.87 5.73
N HIS A 44 8.65 12.23 7.01
CA HIS A 44 8.55 13.63 7.44
C HIS A 44 9.90 14.10 7.96
N GLU A 45 10.41 13.44 8.99
CA GLU A 45 11.73 13.70 9.58
C GLU A 45 12.37 12.39 9.97
N GLY A 46 13.69 12.36 10.01
CA GLY A 46 14.45 11.15 10.29
C GLY A 46 14.85 10.49 8.97
N THR A 47 14.18 9.39 8.60
CA THR A 47 14.45 8.78 7.30
C THR A 47 13.79 9.61 6.20
N ASN A 48 14.44 9.64 5.05
CA ASN A 48 13.91 10.33 3.87
C ASN A 48 13.44 9.36 2.78
N ASN A 49 13.47 8.07 3.05
CA ASN A 49 13.25 7.03 2.05
C ASN A 49 12.35 5.89 2.52
N ILE A 50 11.59 6.09 3.60
CA ILE A 50 10.69 5.07 4.12
C ILE A 50 9.26 5.59 4.09
N GLY A 51 8.42 4.91 3.30
CA GLY A 51 6.98 5.13 3.31
C GLY A 51 6.27 3.93 3.92
N SER A 52 5.02 4.09 4.30
CA SER A 52 4.27 3.02 4.95
C SER A 52 2.82 3.01 4.49
N GLY A 53 2.22 1.82 4.51
CA GLY A 53 0.80 1.64 4.29
C GLY A 53 0.25 0.64 5.29
N LEU A 54 -0.99 0.84 5.72
CA LEU A 54 -1.62 0.00 6.73
C LEU A 54 -3.05 -0.30 6.30
N SER A 55 -3.40 -1.58 6.27
CA SER A 55 -4.74 -2.04 5.91
C SER A 55 -5.20 -3.11 6.90
N ALA A 56 -6.51 -3.28 7.03
CA ALA A 56 -7.07 -4.29 7.92
C ALA A 56 -8.02 -5.19 7.15
N PHE A 57 -8.04 -6.47 7.51
CA PHE A 57 -8.88 -7.51 6.91
C PHE A 57 -9.39 -8.47 7.97
N ASP A 58 -10.50 -9.14 7.69
CA ASP A 58 -11.06 -10.12 8.61
C ASP A 58 -10.19 -11.38 8.70
N SER A 59 -9.45 -11.70 7.63
CA SER A 59 -8.64 -12.91 7.55
C SER A 59 -7.58 -12.77 6.46
N LEU A 60 -6.63 -13.70 6.44
CA LEU A 60 -5.66 -13.80 5.36
C LEU A 60 -6.33 -14.11 4.03
N ALA A 61 -7.40 -14.93 4.05
CA ALA A 61 -8.16 -15.24 2.84
C ALA A 61 -8.85 -14.00 2.29
N ALA A 62 -9.37 -13.13 3.15
CA ALA A 62 -9.99 -11.87 2.74
C ALA A 62 -8.95 -10.93 2.10
N ASP A 63 -7.75 -10.86 2.65
CA ASP A 63 -6.65 -10.09 2.06
C ASP A 63 -6.26 -10.62 0.69
N GLU A 64 -6.15 -11.93 0.56
CA GLU A 64 -5.79 -12.57 -0.71
C GLU A 64 -6.84 -12.30 -1.79
N ALA A 65 -8.11 -12.45 -1.46
CA ALA A 65 -9.22 -12.17 -2.39
C ALA A 65 -9.23 -10.70 -2.80
N TYR A 66 -9.01 -9.80 -1.85
CA TYR A 66 -8.92 -8.36 -2.11
C TYR A 66 -7.75 -8.06 -3.07
N ARG A 67 -6.59 -8.64 -2.84
CA ARG A 67 -5.43 -8.40 -3.71
C ARG A 67 -5.69 -8.85 -5.15
N ALA A 68 -6.42 -9.94 -5.32
CA ALA A 68 -6.83 -10.41 -6.65
C ALA A 68 -7.76 -9.41 -7.32
N ARG A 69 -8.75 -8.86 -6.58
CA ARG A 69 -9.65 -7.84 -7.11
C ARG A 69 -8.90 -6.58 -7.50
N LEU A 70 -7.92 -6.18 -6.69
CA LEU A 70 -7.13 -4.97 -6.92
C LEU A 70 -6.32 -5.08 -8.22
N LYS A 71 -5.72 -6.24 -8.47
CA LYS A 71 -4.95 -6.49 -9.68
C LYS A 71 -5.83 -6.56 -10.92
N ALA A 72 -7.07 -7.01 -10.78
CA ALA A 72 -8.03 -7.11 -11.88
C ALA A 72 -8.71 -5.77 -12.16
N ASP A 73 -8.73 -4.86 -11.19
CA ASP A 73 -9.33 -3.55 -11.36
C ASP A 73 -8.50 -2.70 -12.32
N ARG A 74 -9.17 -1.98 -13.22
CA ARG A 74 -8.49 -1.18 -14.24
C ARG A 74 -7.60 -0.09 -13.64
N GLU A 75 -8.11 0.63 -12.65
CA GLU A 75 -7.35 1.69 -11.97
C GLU A 75 -6.27 1.11 -11.06
N GLY A 76 -6.55 0.00 -10.39
CA GLY A 76 -5.57 -0.71 -9.58
C GLY A 76 -4.39 -1.18 -10.41
N ALA A 77 -4.67 -1.82 -11.55
CA ALA A 77 -3.64 -2.28 -12.47
C ALA A 77 -2.80 -1.11 -13.01
N ALA A 78 -3.46 0.01 -13.33
CA ALA A 78 -2.77 1.19 -13.82
C ALA A 78 -1.84 1.79 -12.75
N ASN A 79 -2.26 1.78 -11.49
CA ASN A 79 -1.45 2.32 -10.41
C ASN A 79 -0.22 1.44 -10.13
N PHE A 80 -0.36 0.11 -10.19
CA PHE A 80 0.79 -0.79 -10.11
C PHE A 80 1.77 -0.55 -11.26
N ARG A 81 1.25 -0.36 -12.45
CA ARG A 81 2.08 -0.08 -13.63
C ARG A 81 2.83 1.23 -13.49
N PHE A 82 2.18 2.26 -12.96
CA PHE A 82 2.80 3.55 -12.68
C PHE A 82 4.01 3.37 -11.75
N ALA A 83 3.86 2.59 -10.68
CA ALA A 83 4.97 2.32 -9.76
C ALA A 83 6.12 1.57 -10.45
N GLN A 84 5.79 0.60 -11.30
CA GLN A 84 6.81 -0.16 -12.03
C GLN A 84 7.59 0.70 -13.02
N GLU A 85 6.89 1.59 -13.73
CA GLU A 85 7.52 2.44 -14.73
C GLU A 85 8.39 3.52 -14.11
N GLN A 86 7.93 4.13 -13.02
CA GLN A 86 8.63 5.24 -12.37
C GLN A 86 9.73 4.78 -11.41
N ARG A 87 9.65 3.55 -10.92
CA ARG A 87 10.66 2.91 -10.07
C ARG A 87 10.99 3.68 -8.78
N PHE A 88 10.00 4.32 -8.19
CA PHE A 88 10.21 5.02 -6.93
C PHE A 88 10.19 4.08 -5.72
N ILE A 89 9.62 2.87 -5.86
CA ILE A 89 9.66 1.85 -4.80
C ILE A 89 10.82 0.90 -5.11
N LEU A 90 11.84 0.92 -4.25
CA LEU A 90 13.03 0.10 -4.42
C LEU A 90 12.82 -1.31 -3.87
N SER A 91 12.08 -1.41 -2.77
CA SER A 91 11.68 -2.68 -2.18
C SER A 91 10.51 -2.44 -1.24
N GLU A 92 9.79 -3.50 -0.91
CA GLU A 92 8.73 -3.42 0.07
C GLU A 92 8.73 -4.65 0.97
N GLU A 93 8.37 -4.44 2.23
CA GLU A 93 8.20 -5.50 3.22
C GLU A 93 6.74 -5.52 3.62
N ARG A 94 6.13 -6.67 3.55
CA ARG A 94 4.74 -6.87 3.95
C ARG A 94 4.70 -7.73 5.19
N THR A 95 4.13 -7.19 6.26
CA THR A 95 4.03 -7.89 7.54
C THR A 95 2.57 -8.04 7.91
N PHE A 96 2.18 -9.25 8.26
CA PHE A 96 0.82 -9.56 8.69
C PHE A 96 0.80 -9.57 10.21
N LEU A 97 0.00 -8.69 10.80
CA LEU A 97 -0.03 -8.46 12.22
C LEU A 97 -1.40 -8.81 12.79
N ARG A 98 -1.41 -9.25 14.03
CA ARG A 98 -2.63 -9.49 14.79
C ARG A 98 -2.71 -8.43 15.88
N PRO A 99 -3.82 -7.69 15.97
CA PRO A 99 -3.93 -6.70 17.05
C PRO A 99 -3.99 -7.37 18.42
N VAL A 100 -3.40 -6.72 19.40
CA VAL A 100 -3.48 -7.14 20.79
C VAL A 100 -4.64 -6.37 21.43
N THR A 101 -5.67 -7.10 21.84
CA THR A 101 -6.89 -6.50 22.39
C THR A 101 -7.26 -7.11 23.73
#